data_0e03b39190fa93ce10bc773926b92569
#
_entry.id   0e03b39190fa93ce10bc773926b92569
#
_cell.length_a   1.000
_cell.length_b   1.000
_cell.length_c   1.000
_cell.angle_alpha   90.00
_cell.angle_beta   90.00
_cell.angle_gamma   90.00
#
_symmetry.space_group_name_H-M   'P 1'
#
loop_
_entity.id
_entity.type
_entity.pdbx_description
1 polymer ?
#
loop_
_entity_poly.entity_id
_entity_poly.type
_entity_poly.pdbx_seq_one_letter_code
_entity_poly.pdbx_strand_id
1 'polypeptide(L)'
;LQIKIINLYSEALSSVYKYFIKDEQENILHTYDGGFENISPYITTLSYQDALSHSRPIVDYNFPINEDNWQTFSIIHTIKEGVGQDVLASNDTISFIQKFENYFAYDDGSAENGIGVEPIAGSHLAVAFDLNKSDTLTAVDIYFNSALNEANLKQFYLCVWTSLNGIP
;
A
#
# COMPACT_ATOMS: atom_id res chain seq x y z
N LEU A 1 -4.66 0.08 2.34
CA LEU A 1 -5.15 1.05 1.34
C LEU A 1 -6.43 1.70 1.83
N GLN A 2 -6.50 3.02 1.84
CA GLN A 2 -7.68 3.78 2.27
C GLN A 2 -8.34 4.40 1.04
N ILE A 3 -9.60 4.04 0.78
CA ILE A 3 -10.40 4.62 -0.30
C ILE A 3 -11.34 5.66 0.28
N LYS A 4 -11.34 6.85 -0.29
CA LYS A 4 -12.22 7.95 0.08
C LYS A 4 -13.20 8.23 -1.05
N ILE A 5 -14.46 8.46 -0.69
CA ILE A 5 -15.55 8.74 -1.62
C ILE A 5 -16.19 10.08 -1.29
N ILE A 6 -16.83 10.66 -2.29
CA ILE A 6 -17.52 11.95 -2.18
C ILE A 6 -18.83 11.86 -2.95
N ASN A 7 -19.90 12.35 -2.32
CA ASN A 7 -21.18 12.52 -2.98
C ASN A 7 -21.36 14.00 -3.37
N LEU A 8 -21.37 14.28 -4.64
CA LEU A 8 -21.51 15.63 -5.19
C LEU A 8 -22.98 16.06 -5.38
N TYR A 9 -23.94 15.17 -5.14
CA TYR A 9 -25.37 15.51 -5.19
C TYR A 9 -25.78 16.30 -3.94
N SER A 10 -26.95 16.93 -4.04
CA SER A 10 -27.55 17.69 -2.93
C SER A 10 -28.25 16.81 -1.89
N GLU A 11 -28.45 15.55 -2.18
CA GLU A 11 -29.15 14.58 -1.33
C GLU A 11 -28.25 13.39 -1.02
N ALA A 12 -28.58 12.67 0.05
CA ALA A 12 -27.87 11.45 0.37
C ALA A 12 -28.16 10.38 -0.69
N LEU A 13 -27.09 9.75 -1.18
CA LEU A 13 -27.18 8.67 -2.16
C LEU A 13 -26.89 7.32 -1.54
N SER A 14 -27.75 6.36 -1.83
CA SER A 14 -27.45 4.96 -1.52
C SER A 14 -26.44 4.42 -2.52
N SER A 15 -25.37 3.87 -2.03
CA SER A 15 -24.29 3.33 -2.87
C SER A 15 -23.89 1.93 -2.44
N VAL A 16 -23.36 1.18 -3.38
CA VAL A 16 -22.78 -0.15 -3.16
C VAL A 16 -21.29 -0.10 -3.44
N TYR A 17 -20.51 -0.46 -2.46
CA TYR A 17 -19.07 -0.57 -2.62
C TYR A 17 -18.66 -2.05 -2.74
N LYS A 18 -17.80 -2.34 -3.73
CA LYS A 18 -17.21 -3.66 -3.93
C LYS A 18 -15.74 -3.52 -4.28
N TYR A 19 -14.97 -4.55 -3.97
CA TYR A 19 -13.65 -4.71 -4.59
C TYR A 19 -13.44 -6.14 -5.08
N PHE A 20 -12.55 -6.27 -6.04
CA PHE A 20 -12.17 -7.53 -6.65
C PHE A 20 -10.64 -7.62 -6.64
N ILE A 21 -10.13 -8.81 -6.40
CA ILE A 21 -8.71 -9.12 -6.59
C ILE A 21 -8.61 -10.08 -7.75
N LYS A 22 -7.79 -9.74 -8.74
CA LYS A 22 -7.54 -10.53 -9.93
C LYS A 22 -6.07 -10.89 -10.05
N ASP A 23 -5.81 -12.05 -10.62
CA ASP A 23 -4.47 -12.45 -11.05
C ASP A 23 -4.09 -11.83 -12.41
N GLU A 24 -2.90 -12.18 -12.91
CA GLU A 24 -2.39 -11.71 -14.20
C GLU A 24 -3.19 -12.25 -15.41
N GLN A 25 -3.91 -13.33 -15.23
CA GLN A 25 -4.79 -13.92 -16.24
C GLN A 25 -6.22 -13.37 -16.18
N GLU A 26 -6.44 -12.29 -15.37
CA GLU A 26 -7.73 -11.65 -15.14
C GLU A 26 -8.76 -12.56 -14.42
N ASN A 27 -8.35 -13.68 -13.81
CA ASN A 27 -9.23 -14.49 -12.99
C ASN A 27 -9.53 -13.76 -11.67
N ILE A 28 -10.79 -13.74 -11.27
CA ILE A 28 -11.19 -13.17 -9.98
C ILE A 28 -10.86 -14.18 -8.88
N LEU A 29 -9.91 -13.82 -8.03
CA LEU A 29 -9.48 -14.62 -6.89
C LEU A 29 -10.29 -14.31 -5.62
N HIS A 30 -10.75 -13.08 -5.49
CA HIS A 30 -11.50 -12.62 -4.33
C HIS A 30 -12.49 -11.54 -4.73
N THR A 31 -13.64 -11.54 -4.05
CA THR A 31 -14.67 -10.50 -4.17
C THR A 31 -15.14 -10.10 -2.80
N TYR A 32 -15.13 -8.82 -2.53
CA TYR A 32 -15.76 -8.23 -1.36
C TYR A 32 -16.99 -7.43 -1.79
N ASP A 33 -18.09 -7.62 -1.08
CA ASP A 33 -19.34 -6.87 -1.28
C ASP A 33 -19.69 -6.15 0.05
N GLY A 34 -19.55 -4.83 0.06
CA GLY A 34 -19.82 -3.99 1.22
C GLY A 34 -21.31 -3.74 1.46
N GLY A 35 -22.17 -4.19 0.54
CA GLY A 35 -23.60 -3.90 0.61
C GLY A 35 -23.95 -2.43 0.29
N PHE A 36 -25.12 -2.02 0.73
CA PHE A 36 -25.63 -0.66 0.52
C PHE A 36 -25.36 0.23 1.74
N GLU A 37 -24.92 1.46 1.47
CA GLU A 37 -24.78 2.50 2.49
C GLU A 37 -25.12 3.87 1.91
N ASN A 38 -25.67 4.76 2.75
CA ASN A 38 -26.00 6.10 2.36
C ASN A 38 -24.80 7.03 2.55
N ILE A 39 -24.39 7.69 1.48
CA ILE A 39 -23.33 8.69 1.49
C ILE A 39 -23.96 10.08 1.52
N SER A 40 -23.68 10.84 2.57
CA SER A 40 -24.16 12.19 2.75
C SER A 40 -23.56 13.15 1.71
N PRO A 41 -24.30 14.22 1.33
CA PRO A 41 -23.79 15.22 0.39
C PRO A 41 -22.51 15.89 0.92
N TYR A 42 -21.52 16.05 0.07
CA TYR A 42 -20.29 16.78 0.39
C TYR A 42 -20.58 18.24 0.76
N ILE A 43 -21.53 18.87 0.07
CA ILE A 43 -21.92 20.27 0.30
C ILE A 43 -22.36 20.53 1.74
N THR A 44 -22.98 19.54 2.39
CA THR A 44 -23.45 19.65 3.77
C THR A 44 -22.41 19.23 4.79
N THR A 45 -21.55 18.28 4.44
CA THR A 45 -20.55 17.73 5.34
C THR A 45 -19.17 18.35 5.17
N LEU A 46 -18.86 18.85 3.98
CA LEU A 46 -17.54 19.35 3.54
C LEU A 46 -16.40 18.36 3.81
N SER A 47 -16.72 17.06 3.79
CA SER A 47 -15.77 16.01 4.07
C SER A 47 -15.92 14.81 3.14
N TYR A 48 -14.81 14.19 2.83
CA TYR A 48 -14.80 12.88 2.19
C TYR A 48 -15.21 11.81 3.20
N GLN A 49 -15.94 10.83 2.74
CA GLN A 49 -16.28 9.65 3.53
C GLN A 49 -15.37 8.50 3.14
N ASP A 50 -14.96 7.72 4.13
CA ASP A 50 -14.19 6.52 3.86
C ASP A 50 -15.11 5.45 3.26
N ALA A 51 -14.69 4.81 2.19
CA ALA A 51 -15.37 3.64 1.66
C ALA A 51 -15.49 2.52 2.70
N LEU A 52 -14.70 2.62 3.75
CA LEU A 52 -14.73 1.76 4.92
C LEU A 52 -16.01 1.81 5.73
N SER A 53 -16.78 2.87 5.63
CA SER A 53 -18.10 2.95 6.26
C SER A 53 -19.07 1.89 5.71
N HIS A 54 -18.82 1.40 4.49
CA HIS A 54 -19.50 0.23 3.92
C HIS A 54 -19.15 -1.11 4.58
N SER A 55 -18.94 -1.14 5.89
CA SER A 55 -18.60 -2.32 6.66
C SER A 55 -17.18 -2.92 6.49
N ARG A 56 -16.21 -2.25 7.03
CA ARG A 56 -14.84 -2.75 7.29
C ARG A 56 -14.01 -3.12 6.08
N PRO A 57 -13.59 -2.24 5.31
CA PRO A 57 -12.83 -2.58 4.17
C PRO A 57 -11.36 -2.31 4.33
N ILE A 58 -10.75 -3.02 5.16
CA ILE A 58 -9.37 -3.38 4.90
C ILE A 58 -9.43 -4.47 3.84
N VAL A 59 -8.63 -4.34 2.79
CA VAL A 59 -8.41 -5.48 1.91
C VAL A 59 -7.71 -6.53 2.74
N ASP A 60 -8.48 -7.47 3.26
CA ASP A 60 -7.99 -8.62 4.03
C ASP A 60 -7.99 -9.82 3.10
N TYR A 61 -6.85 -10.06 2.48
CA TYR A 61 -6.68 -11.15 1.53
C TYR A 61 -5.26 -11.73 1.64
N ASN A 62 -5.18 -13.03 1.83
CA ASN A 62 -3.92 -13.74 1.81
C ASN A 62 -3.56 -14.08 0.37
N PHE A 63 -2.63 -13.33 -0.19
CA PHE A 63 -2.15 -13.59 -1.54
C PHE A 63 -1.44 -14.96 -1.61
N PRO A 64 -1.75 -15.78 -2.63
CA PRO A 64 -1.08 -17.06 -2.79
C PRO A 64 0.41 -16.85 -3.09
N ILE A 65 1.25 -17.64 -2.42
CA ILE A 65 2.67 -17.67 -2.68
C ILE A 65 2.93 -18.70 -3.77
N ASN A 66 3.60 -18.29 -4.84
CA ASN A 66 4.08 -19.19 -5.90
C ASN A 66 5.62 -19.33 -5.86
N GLU A 67 6.16 -20.15 -6.71
CA GLU A 67 7.60 -20.36 -6.85
C GLU A 67 8.29 -19.33 -7.75
N ASP A 68 7.51 -18.48 -8.42
CA ASP A 68 8.04 -17.45 -9.31
C ASP A 68 8.71 -16.33 -8.50
N ASN A 69 9.65 -15.64 -9.14
CA ASN A 69 10.37 -14.52 -8.52
C ASN A 69 9.54 -13.24 -8.43
N TRP A 70 8.42 -13.21 -9.10
CA TRP A 70 7.50 -12.08 -9.11
C TRP A 70 6.07 -12.55 -9.30
N GLN A 71 5.13 -11.77 -8.80
CA GLN A 71 3.70 -12.00 -8.93
C GLN A 71 2.96 -10.68 -8.86
N THR A 72 1.94 -10.51 -9.68
CA THR A 72 1.18 -9.27 -9.76
C THR A 72 -0.31 -9.53 -9.59
N PHE A 73 -0.97 -8.68 -8.83
CA PHE A 73 -2.41 -8.73 -8.63
C PHE A 73 -3.01 -7.35 -8.91
N SER A 74 -4.18 -7.33 -9.53
CA SER A 74 -4.99 -6.13 -9.69
C SER A 74 -6.05 -6.07 -8.60
N ILE A 75 -6.08 -5.00 -7.81
CA ILE A 75 -7.09 -4.73 -6.80
C ILE A 75 -7.98 -3.63 -7.36
N ILE A 76 -9.22 -3.96 -7.67
CA ILE A 76 -10.16 -3.07 -8.36
C ILE A 76 -11.29 -2.74 -7.40
N HIS A 77 -11.42 -1.47 -7.06
CA HIS A 77 -12.50 -0.95 -6.22
C HIS A 77 -13.55 -0.30 -7.09
N THR A 78 -14.80 -0.60 -6.83
CA THR A 78 -15.94 -0.01 -7.53
C THR A 78 -16.95 0.52 -6.53
N ILE A 79 -17.54 1.66 -6.86
CA ILE A 79 -18.71 2.18 -6.18
C ILE A 79 -19.81 2.38 -7.20
N LYS A 80 -21.03 2.04 -6.85
CA LYS A 80 -22.19 2.23 -7.72
C LYS A 80 -23.34 2.79 -6.92
N GLU A 81 -24.09 3.69 -7.54
CA GLU A 81 -25.37 4.14 -7.00
C GLU A 81 -26.39 3.00 -7.01
N GLY A 82 -27.20 2.92 -5.95
CA GLY A 82 -28.28 1.95 -5.85
C GLY A 82 -29.53 2.34 -6.66
N VAL A 83 -29.76 3.64 -6.84
CA VAL A 83 -30.92 4.18 -7.55
C VAL A 83 -30.51 5.51 -8.18
N GLY A 84 -30.46 5.57 -9.49
CA GLY A 84 -30.13 6.80 -10.21
C GLY A 84 -29.28 6.55 -11.46
N GLN A 85 -29.08 7.58 -12.22
CA GLN A 85 -28.10 7.59 -13.31
C GLN A 85 -26.90 8.42 -12.87
N ASP A 86 -25.81 7.75 -12.58
CA ASP A 86 -24.55 8.44 -12.40
C ASP A 86 -24.11 9.07 -13.72
N VAL A 87 -23.88 10.38 -13.67
CA VAL A 87 -23.46 11.17 -14.83
C VAL A 87 -21.96 10.99 -15.12
N LEU A 88 -21.18 10.54 -14.12
CA LEU A 88 -19.73 10.45 -14.19
C LEU A 88 -19.19 9.05 -13.83
N ALA A 89 -19.80 8.02 -14.35
CA ALA A 89 -19.40 6.61 -14.09
C ALA A 89 -17.91 6.28 -14.33
N SER A 90 -17.17 7.18 -14.94
CA SER A 90 -15.73 6.99 -15.19
C SER A 90 -14.86 7.07 -13.93
N ASN A 91 -15.34 7.66 -12.85
CA ASN A 91 -14.63 7.78 -11.57
C ASN A 91 -15.08 6.75 -10.52
N ASP A 92 -16.01 5.88 -10.87
CA ASP A 92 -16.56 4.87 -9.98
C ASP A 92 -15.63 3.66 -9.77
N THR A 93 -14.56 3.62 -10.51
CA THR A 93 -13.62 2.50 -10.46
C THR A 93 -12.21 3.02 -10.26
N ILE A 94 -11.55 2.50 -9.23
CA ILE A 94 -10.13 2.75 -8.97
C ILE A 94 -9.42 1.40 -8.93
N SER A 95 -8.30 1.29 -9.61
CA SER A 95 -7.49 0.08 -9.60
C SER A 95 -6.09 0.35 -9.08
N PHE A 96 -5.56 -0.64 -8.35
CA PHE A 96 -4.21 -0.66 -7.84
C PHE A 96 -3.54 -1.96 -8.26
N ILE A 97 -2.25 -1.90 -8.46
CA ILE A 97 -1.45 -3.07 -8.75
C ILE A 97 -0.64 -3.40 -7.49
N GLN A 98 -0.88 -4.57 -6.93
CA GLN A 98 -0.03 -5.15 -5.90
C GLN A 98 1.01 -6.04 -6.57
N LYS A 99 2.27 -5.70 -6.39
CA LYS A 99 3.39 -6.50 -6.88
C LYS A 99 4.09 -7.18 -5.72
N PHE A 100 4.48 -8.42 -5.96
CA PHE A 100 5.44 -9.15 -5.15
C PHE A 100 6.63 -9.44 -6.06
N GLU A 101 7.79 -8.95 -5.69
CA GLU A 101 9.03 -9.07 -6.43
C GLU A 101 10.10 -9.65 -5.51
N ASN A 102 11.23 -10.04 -6.05
CA ASN A 102 12.32 -10.62 -5.27
C ASN A 102 13.19 -9.57 -4.55
N TYR A 103 12.60 -8.48 -4.15
CA TYR A 103 13.24 -7.47 -3.30
C TYR A 103 12.25 -6.95 -2.24
N PHE A 104 12.83 -6.41 -1.18
CA PHE A 104 12.09 -5.75 -0.11
C PHE A 104 12.52 -4.30 -0.04
N ALA A 105 11.56 -3.39 0.02
CA ALA A 105 11.78 -1.96 0.21
C ALA A 105 10.70 -1.37 1.11
N TYR A 106 11.08 -0.35 1.88
CA TYR A 106 10.13 0.46 2.65
C TYR A 106 9.84 1.80 1.98
N ASP A 107 10.50 2.08 0.87
CA ASP A 107 10.27 3.25 0.03
C ASP A 107 9.38 2.92 -1.17
N ASP A 108 8.81 3.94 -1.77
CA ASP A 108 8.01 3.84 -2.99
C ASP A 108 8.81 4.18 -4.27
N GLY A 109 10.14 4.28 -4.15
CA GLY A 109 11.05 4.65 -5.22
C GLY A 109 11.40 6.14 -5.24
N SER A 110 10.91 6.92 -4.29
CA SER A 110 11.27 8.33 -4.08
C SER A 110 11.74 8.58 -2.66
N ALA A 111 12.73 9.45 -2.49
CA ALA A 111 13.26 9.78 -1.17
C ALA A 111 12.67 11.11 -0.67
N GLU A 112 11.77 11.06 0.32
CA GLU A 112 11.19 12.25 0.94
C GLU A 112 12.05 12.79 2.08
N ASN A 113 12.73 11.91 2.81
CA ASN A 113 13.53 12.26 3.96
C ASN A 113 14.82 11.46 4.05
N GLY A 114 15.84 12.03 4.65
CA GLY A 114 17.07 11.35 5.00
C GLY A 114 17.12 11.00 6.49
N ILE A 115 17.62 9.82 6.81
CA ILE A 115 17.89 9.40 8.18
C ILE A 115 19.40 9.39 8.37
N GLY A 116 19.86 10.00 9.47
CA GLY A 116 21.24 9.97 9.90
C GLY A 116 21.35 9.37 11.29
N VAL A 117 22.50 8.80 11.59
CA VAL A 117 22.87 8.39 12.95
C VAL A 117 23.88 9.38 13.51
N GLU A 118 23.83 9.60 14.81
CA GLU A 118 24.84 10.41 15.47
C GLU A 118 26.23 9.80 15.30
N PRO A 119 27.30 10.60 15.12
CA PRO A 119 28.65 10.11 14.88
C PRO A 119 29.31 9.58 16.16
N ILE A 120 28.63 8.71 16.87
CA ILE A 120 29.13 8.01 18.04
C ILE A 120 29.59 6.63 17.61
N ALA A 121 30.76 6.23 18.06
CA ALA A 121 31.28 4.88 17.78
C ALA A 121 30.28 3.81 18.27
N GLY A 122 29.91 2.90 17.37
CA GLY A 122 28.92 1.89 17.68
C GLY A 122 27.46 2.29 17.37
N SER A 123 27.22 3.44 16.73
CA SER A 123 25.88 3.76 16.24
C SER A 123 25.49 2.84 15.09
N HIS A 124 24.27 2.33 15.14
CA HIS A 124 23.70 1.44 14.13
C HIS A 124 22.38 2.00 13.61
N LEU A 125 22.13 1.79 12.33
CA LEU A 125 20.82 1.88 11.72
C LEU A 125 20.44 0.49 11.24
N ALA A 126 19.31 -0.03 11.69
CA ALA A 126 18.84 -1.34 11.31
C ALA A 126 17.45 -1.26 10.71
N VAL A 127 17.23 -2.05 9.66
CA VAL A 127 15.92 -2.21 9.01
C VAL A 127 15.59 -3.70 9.06
N ALA A 128 14.39 -4.04 9.52
CA ALA A 128 13.94 -5.42 9.61
C ALA A 128 13.01 -5.75 8.44
N PHE A 129 13.17 -6.92 7.87
CA PHE A 129 12.26 -7.45 6.85
C PHE A 129 11.80 -8.84 7.28
N ASP A 130 10.48 -9.06 7.21
CA ASP A 130 9.89 -10.38 7.43
C ASP A 130 9.78 -11.11 6.09
N LEU A 131 10.44 -12.24 5.98
CA LEU A 131 10.43 -13.04 4.76
C LEU A 131 9.23 -13.97 4.74
N ASN A 132 8.45 -13.96 3.66
CA ASN A 132 7.33 -14.88 3.47
C ASN A 132 7.79 -16.33 3.15
N LYS A 133 8.99 -16.48 2.63
CA LYS A 133 9.66 -17.77 2.38
C LYS A 133 11.17 -17.63 2.60
N SER A 134 11.86 -18.76 2.79
CA SER A 134 13.32 -18.75 2.85
C SER A 134 13.91 -18.31 1.52
N ASP A 135 14.89 -17.41 1.58
CA ASP A 135 15.54 -16.86 0.38
C ASP A 135 17.01 -16.56 0.65
N THR A 136 17.76 -16.18 -0.38
CA THR A 136 19.16 -15.81 -0.32
C THR A 136 19.31 -14.33 -0.63
N LEU A 137 19.84 -13.57 0.32
CA LEU A 137 20.18 -12.17 0.07
C LEU A 137 21.34 -12.10 -0.93
N THR A 138 21.08 -11.50 -2.08
CA THR A 138 22.05 -11.36 -3.19
C THR A 138 22.60 -9.95 -3.33
N ALA A 139 21.85 -8.95 -2.92
CA ALA A 139 22.24 -7.55 -3.01
C ALA A 139 21.54 -6.70 -1.96
N VAL A 140 22.11 -5.53 -1.67
CA VAL A 140 21.49 -4.47 -0.88
C VAL A 140 21.73 -3.16 -1.61
N ASP A 141 20.66 -2.47 -1.94
CA ASP A 141 20.70 -1.14 -2.53
C ASP A 141 20.50 -0.09 -1.44
N ILE A 142 21.40 0.87 -1.35
CA ILE A 142 21.33 1.96 -0.37
C ILE A 142 21.41 3.28 -1.10
N TYR A 143 20.35 4.08 -0.96
CA TYR A 143 20.36 5.45 -1.45
C TYR A 143 21.02 6.37 -0.42
N PHE A 144 22.16 6.94 -0.81
CA PHE A 144 22.85 7.94 0.00
C PHE A 144 22.39 9.34 -0.42
N ASN A 145 21.74 10.03 0.49
CA ASN A 145 21.46 11.44 0.30
C ASN A 145 22.80 12.18 0.14
N SER A 146 22.86 13.18 -0.78
CA SER A 146 24.01 14.05 -0.89
C SER A 146 24.10 14.92 0.37
N ALA A 147 24.73 14.33 1.38
CA ALA A 147 24.73 14.89 2.71
C ALA A 147 25.65 16.10 2.78
N LEU A 148 25.25 17.02 3.66
CA LEU A 148 26.08 18.13 4.05
C LEU A 148 27.41 17.63 4.66
N ASN A 149 28.50 18.34 4.38
CA ASN A 149 29.80 18.15 5.01
C ASN A 149 30.44 16.77 4.77
N GLU A 150 30.27 16.22 3.57
CA GLU A 150 30.95 14.97 3.21
C GLU A 150 30.66 13.79 4.14
N ALA A 151 29.52 13.79 4.81
CA ALA A 151 29.16 12.73 5.77
C ALA A 151 29.04 11.36 5.08
N ASN A 152 28.65 11.35 3.80
CA ASN A 152 28.55 10.14 2.98
C ASN A 152 29.92 9.58 2.52
N LEU A 153 31.03 10.25 2.81
CA LEU A 153 32.38 9.73 2.57
C LEU A 153 32.93 8.93 3.75
N LYS A 154 32.17 8.79 4.82
CA LYS A 154 32.60 8.00 5.97
C LYS A 154 32.46 6.52 5.69
N GLN A 155 33.41 5.74 6.20
CA GLN A 155 33.34 4.28 6.14
C GLN A 155 32.22 3.79 7.06
N PHE A 156 31.49 2.78 6.59
CA PHE A 156 30.46 2.08 7.36
C PHE A 156 30.55 0.58 7.07
N TYR A 157 29.92 -0.21 7.91
CA TYR A 157 29.80 -1.65 7.72
C TYR A 157 28.35 -2.01 7.41
N LEU A 158 28.15 -2.80 6.37
CA LEU A 158 26.87 -3.45 6.12
C LEU A 158 26.88 -4.81 6.84
N CYS A 159 25.93 -5.00 7.73
CA CYS A 159 25.79 -6.22 8.50
C CYS A 159 24.41 -6.82 8.29
N VAL A 160 24.33 -8.13 8.30
CA VAL A 160 23.07 -8.87 8.22
C VAL A 160 22.92 -9.69 9.50
N TRP A 161 21.80 -9.52 10.20
CA TRP A 161 21.48 -10.24 11.42
C TRP A 161 20.21 -11.06 11.25
N THR A 162 20.16 -12.21 11.85
CA THR A 162 18.93 -13.02 11.93
C THR A 162 17.97 -12.49 13.01
N SER A 163 18.48 -11.69 13.94
CA SER A 163 17.67 -11.02 14.96
C SER A 163 18.46 -9.85 15.55
N LEU A 164 17.76 -8.87 16.09
CA LEU A 164 18.37 -7.73 16.79
C LEU A 164 18.76 -8.06 18.24
N ASN A 165 18.44 -9.25 18.72
CA ASN A 165 18.84 -9.71 20.05
C ASN A 165 20.32 -10.12 20.02
N GLY A 166 21.20 -9.27 20.54
CA GLY A 166 22.64 -9.52 20.59
C GLY A 166 23.47 -8.70 19.59
N ILE A 167 22.97 -7.57 19.14
CA ILE A 167 23.81 -6.57 18.48
C ILE A 167 24.85 -6.07 19.50
N PRO A 168 26.15 -6.12 19.21
CA PRO A 168 27.21 -5.69 20.13
C PRO A 168 27.16 -4.17 20.37
#